data_44112306a0135512bf0de7c57badb049
#
_entry.id   44112306a0135512bf0de7c57badb049
#
_cell.length_a   1.000
_cell.length_b   1.000
_cell.length_c   1.000
_cell.angle_alpha   90.00
_cell.angle_beta   90.00
_cell.angle_gamma   90.00
#
_symmetry.space_group_name_H-M   'P 1'
#
loop_
_entity.id
_entity.type
_entity.pdbx_description
1 polymer ?
#
loop_
_entity_poly.entity_id
_entity_poly.type
_entity_poly.pdbx_seq_one_letter_code
_entity_poly.pdbx_strand_id
1 'polypeptide(L)'
;MLKHGKHVLCEKPAASNAAELQRMRAAAENGQAVLLEAMRSVYDPGFQAIEANLYRLGKIRSVSFRFCQYSSRYDNFRKGIIENAFRPELSNGALMDIGVYCVHPLVRLFGMPEKIEGASVFLENGVDGMGTILAQYPGWQAVLQYSKITSGYTESEVQGENGSMQIDRIADTRKITIHERTGRRDVILIPKEENNMVYEIREWLRLIENSQEDEKSKIYEEASGNEMQFLDLAKGKDGNPVSGRCFLG
;
A
#
# COMPACT_ATOMS: atom_id res chain seq x y z
N MET A 1 16.65 -15.86 11.35
CA MET A 1 16.94 -14.62 12.09
C MET A 1 15.93 -14.46 13.23
N LEU A 2 14.64 -14.26 12.97
CA LEU A 2 13.60 -14.03 14.00
C LEU A 2 13.61 -15.05 15.13
N LYS A 3 13.60 -16.35 14.84
CA LYS A 3 13.69 -17.45 15.84
C LYS A 3 14.91 -17.40 16.77
N HIS A 4 15.91 -16.61 16.44
CA HIS A 4 17.15 -16.43 17.21
C HIS A 4 17.22 -15.04 17.86
N GLY A 5 16.07 -14.38 18.06
CA GLY A 5 15.97 -13.08 18.73
C GLY A 5 16.55 -11.92 17.93
N LYS A 6 16.70 -12.06 16.60
CA LYS A 6 17.18 -10.96 15.75
C LYS A 6 16.00 -10.17 15.23
N HIS A 7 15.93 -8.89 15.56
CA HIS A 7 14.95 -7.96 15.02
C HIS A 7 15.13 -7.82 13.51
N VAL A 8 14.03 -7.71 12.78
CA VAL A 8 14.03 -7.67 11.31
C VAL A 8 13.16 -6.51 10.83
N LEU A 9 13.74 -5.63 10.03
CA LEU A 9 13.04 -4.71 9.13
C LEU A 9 12.97 -5.40 7.77
N CYS A 10 11.78 -5.77 7.32
CA CYS A 10 11.56 -6.53 6.10
C CYS A 10 11.05 -5.65 4.98
N GLU A 11 11.68 -5.68 3.80
CA GLU A 11 11.19 -4.95 2.62
C GLU A 11 9.73 -5.32 2.27
N LYS A 12 9.04 -4.33 1.75
CA LYS A 12 7.65 -4.45 1.30
C LYS A 12 7.54 -5.17 -0.07
N PRO A 13 6.46 -5.91 -0.30
CA PRO A 13 5.58 -6.46 0.73
C PRO A 13 6.33 -7.49 1.55
N ALA A 14 6.01 -7.59 2.84
CA ALA A 14 6.78 -8.38 3.79
C ALA A 14 6.86 -9.88 3.45
N ALA A 15 5.93 -10.39 2.65
CA ALA A 15 5.87 -11.79 2.24
C ALA A 15 5.21 -11.92 0.85
N SER A 16 5.19 -13.12 0.29
CA SER A 16 4.48 -13.40 -0.97
C SER A 16 2.97 -13.60 -0.78
N ASN A 17 2.54 -13.95 0.44
CA ASN A 17 1.14 -14.19 0.82
C ASN A 17 0.94 -14.08 2.34
N ALA A 18 -0.33 -14.02 2.78
CA ALA A 18 -0.69 -13.88 4.19
C ALA A 18 -0.20 -15.05 5.06
N ALA A 19 -0.20 -16.28 4.54
CA ALA A 19 0.27 -17.45 5.28
C ALA A 19 1.77 -17.39 5.57
N GLU A 20 2.57 -16.85 4.66
CA GLU A 20 4.00 -16.62 4.88
C GLU A 20 4.26 -15.54 5.92
N LEU A 21 3.55 -14.41 5.84
CA LEU A 21 3.64 -13.37 6.85
C LEU A 21 3.28 -13.91 8.25
N GLN A 22 2.23 -14.74 8.34
CA GLN A 22 1.84 -15.36 9.61
C GLN A 22 2.95 -16.25 10.18
N ARG A 23 3.64 -17.02 9.34
CA ARG A 23 4.81 -17.81 9.78
C ARG A 23 5.97 -16.93 10.27
N MET A 24 6.18 -15.78 9.62
CA MET A 24 7.21 -14.82 10.05
C MET A 24 6.85 -14.21 11.41
N ARG A 25 5.59 -13.86 11.64
CA ARG A 25 5.10 -13.32 12.92
C ARG A 25 5.26 -14.35 14.04
N ALA A 26 4.83 -15.58 13.83
CA ALA A 26 5.02 -16.64 14.80
C ALA A 26 6.51 -16.88 15.14
N ALA A 27 7.39 -16.75 14.15
CA ALA A 27 8.84 -16.83 14.36
C ALA A 27 9.39 -15.63 15.15
N ALA A 28 8.83 -14.44 14.97
CA ALA A 28 9.19 -13.23 15.71
C ALA A 28 8.75 -13.33 17.19
N GLU A 29 7.50 -13.74 17.43
CA GLU A 29 6.94 -13.96 18.75
C GLU A 29 7.77 -15.00 19.53
N ASN A 30 8.01 -16.18 18.96
CA ASN A 30 8.81 -17.24 19.57
C ASN A 30 10.26 -16.81 19.87
N GLY A 31 10.82 -15.93 19.08
CA GLY A 31 12.17 -15.39 19.27
C GLY A 31 12.22 -14.08 20.07
N GLN A 32 11.06 -13.58 20.54
CA GLN A 32 10.96 -12.26 21.19
C GLN A 32 11.62 -11.14 20.36
N ALA A 33 11.44 -11.19 19.04
CA ALA A 33 12.04 -10.28 18.08
C ALA A 33 11.00 -9.34 17.47
N VAL A 34 11.38 -8.11 17.18
CA VAL A 34 10.56 -7.16 16.40
C VAL A 34 10.66 -7.51 14.93
N LEU A 35 9.52 -7.73 14.29
CA LEU A 35 9.36 -7.78 12.84
C LEU A 35 8.56 -6.55 12.40
N LEU A 36 9.14 -5.71 11.57
CA LEU A 36 8.47 -4.57 10.97
C LEU A 36 8.59 -4.63 9.45
N GLU A 37 7.49 -4.38 8.75
CA GLU A 37 7.49 -4.21 7.31
C GLU A 37 7.98 -2.80 6.95
N ALA A 38 8.92 -2.69 6.02
CA ALA A 38 9.47 -1.43 5.55
C ALA A 38 8.53 -0.72 4.56
N MET A 39 7.28 -0.48 4.98
CA MET A 39 6.31 0.32 4.23
C MET A 39 6.54 1.82 4.47
N ARG A 40 7.64 2.34 3.97
CA ARG A 40 8.16 3.69 4.22
C ARG A 40 7.12 4.81 4.17
N SER A 41 6.09 4.68 3.31
CA SER A 41 5.07 5.71 3.10
C SER A 41 4.17 5.95 4.31
N VAL A 42 3.98 4.97 5.19
CA VAL A 42 3.07 5.10 6.35
C VAL A 42 3.77 5.54 7.64
N TYR A 43 5.10 5.53 7.67
CA TYR A 43 5.87 6.03 8.81
C TYR A 43 6.21 7.50 8.67
N ASP A 44 6.04 8.07 7.49
CA ASP A 44 6.46 9.43 7.19
C ASP A 44 5.42 10.50 7.63
N PRO A 45 5.83 11.75 7.83
CA PRO A 45 4.94 12.84 8.23
C PRO A 45 3.77 13.08 7.26
N GLY A 46 3.91 12.69 5.98
CA GLY A 46 2.88 12.83 4.97
C GLY A 46 1.66 11.97 5.28
N PHE A 47 1.88 10.71 5.65
CA PHE A 47 0.79 9.82 6.06
C PHE A 47 0.14 10.28 7.36
N GLN A 48 0.96 10.72 8.32
CA GLN A 48 0.44 11.30 9.58
C GLN A 48 -0.45 12.52 9.32
N ALA A 49 -0.09 13.37 8.36
CA ALA A 49 -0.93 14.52 7.98
C ALA A 49 -2.24 14.09 7.32
N ILE A 50 -2.25 13.02 6.50
CA ILE A 50 -3.47 12.44 5.95
C ILE A 50 -4.36 11.96 7.11
N GLU A 51 -3.85 11.09 7.96
CA GLU A 51 -4.58 10.49 9.09
C GLU A 51 -5.17 11.56 10.02
N ALA A 52 -4.36 12.55 10.39
CA ALA A 52 -4.77 13.64 11.28
C ALA A 52 -5.84 14.58 10.72
N ASN A 53 -6.10 14.58 9.41
CA ASN A 53 -7.07 15.46 8.77
C ASN A 53 -8.30 14.74 8.21
N LEU A 54 -8.40 13.42 8.29
CA LEU A 54 -9.55 12.66 7.78
C LEU A 54 -10.88 13.09 8.40
N TYR A 55 -10.90 13.44 9.70
CA TYR A 55 -12.10 13.86 10.41
C TYR A 55 -12.79 15.08 9.77
N ARG A 56 -12.04 15.93 9.06
CA ARG A 56 -12.55 17.13 8.37
C ARG A 56 -13.47 16.79 7.20
N LEU A 57 -13.34 15.60 6.65
CA LEU A 57 -14.11 15.16 5.50
C LEU A 57 -15.51 14.65 5.88
N GLY A 58 -15.77 14.42 7.17
CA GLY A 58 -17.00 13.79 7.63
C GLY A 58 -17.10 12.32 7.21
N LYS A 59 -18.29 11.86 6.88
CA LYS A 59 -18.50 10.47 6.45
C LYS A 59 -17.85 10.24 5.09
N ILE A 60 -16.89 9.31 5.02
CA ILE A 60 -16.20 8.97 3.78
C ILE A 60 -17.16 8.30 2.79
N ARG A 61 -17.05 8.65 1.52
CA ARG A 61 -17.88 8.18 0.42
C ARG A 61 -17.09 7.57 -0.72
N SER A 62 -15.89 8.06 -0.96
CA SER A 62 -15.02 7.53 -2.02
C SER A 62 -13.55 7.74 -1.68
N VAL A 63 -12.73 6.77 -2.04
CA VAL A 63 -11.27 6.87 -1.99
C VAL A 63 -10.72 6.51 -3.36
N SER A 64 -9.77 7.27 -3.86
CA SER A 64 -9.05 6.98 -5.10
C SER A 64 -7.55 7.11 -4.84
N PHE A 65 -6.87 5.98 -4.65
CA PHE A 65 -5.41 5.97 -4.51
C PHE A 65 -4.75 5.49 -5.80
N ARG A 66 -3.70 6.20 -6.21
CA ARG A 66 -3.02 5.95 -7.48
C ARG A 66 -1.52 5.99 -7.32
N PHE A 67 -0.86 4.98 -7.90
CA PHE A 67 0.57 4.97 -8.06
C PHE A 67 0.94 4.33 -9.41
N CYS A 68 1.14 5.17 -10.42
CA CYS A 68 1.50 4.76 -11.77
C CYS A 68 2.85 5.40 -12.11
N GLN A 69 3.90 4.58 -12.13
CA GLN A 69 5.26 5.01 -12.41
C GLN A 69 5.91 4.06 -13.41
N TYR A 70 6.25 4.59 -14.58
CA TYR A 70 6.97 3.83 -15.59
C TYR A 70 8.30 3.31 -15.04
N SER A 71 8.51 2.01 -15.10
CA SER A 71 9.74 1.38 -14.64
C SER A 71 10.77 1.35 -15.77
N SER A 72 11.98 1.85 -15.52
CA SER A 72 13.10 1.73 -16.48
C SER A 72 13.43 0.27 -16.81
N ARG A 73 13.12 -0.69 -15.90
CA ARG A 73 13.28 -2.13 -16.13
C ARG A 73 12.28 -2.67 -17.15
N TYR A 74 11.18 -1.96 -17.42
CA TYR A 74 10.24 -2.35 -18.47
C TYR A 74 10.83 -2.18 -19.87
N ASP A 75 11.75 -1.24 -20.09
CA ASP A 75 12.49 -1.14 -21.33
C ASP A 75 13.36 -2.37 -21.62
N ASN A 76 13.95 -2.95 -20.58
CA ASN A 76 14.70 -4.20 -20.68
C ASN A 76 13.75 -5.39 -20.95
N PHE A 77 12.62 -5.45 -20.28
CA PHE A 77 11.58 -6.46 -20.53
C PHE A 77 11.15 -6.45 -22.02
N ARG A 78 10.87 -5.28 -22.60
CA ARG A 78 10.52 -5.13 -24.01
C ARG A 78 11.63 -5.58 -24.99
N LYS A 79 12.85 -5.67 -24.52
CA LYS A 79 14.02 -6.22 -25.26
C LYS A 79 14.27 -7.70 -24.96
N GLY A 80 13.38 -8.38 -24.23
CA GLY A 80 13.51 -9.78 -23.84
C GLY A 80 14.41 -10.01 -22.63
N ILE A 81 14.85 -8.97 -21.92
CA ILE A 81 15.69 -9.08 -20.71
C ILE A 81 14.77 -8.96 -19.50
N ILE A 82 14.50 -10.08 -18.83
CA ILE A 82 13.58 -10.15 -17.69
C ILE A 82 14.35 -10.00 -16.39
N GLU A 83 14.23 -8.81 -15.79
CA GLU A 83 14.78 -8.52 -14.46
C GLU A 83 13.84 -9.00 -13.35
N ASN A 84 14.35 -9.11 -12.11
CA ASN A 84 13.60 -9.65 -10.95
C ASN A 84 12.23 -9.02 -10.75
N ALA A 85 12.10 -7.70 -10.95
CA ALA A 85 10.85 -6.96 -10.77
C ALA A 85 9.71 -7.36 -11.75
N PHE A 86 10.03 -8.18 -12.77
CA PHE A 86 9.09 -8.70 -13.77
C PHE A 86 9.11 -10.25 -13.82
N ARG A 87 9.55 -10.90 -12.74
CA ARG A 87 9.57 -12.36 -12.61
C ARG A 87 8.42 -12.84 -11.74
N PRO A 88 7.40 -13.53 -12.31
CA PRO A 88 6.27 -14.04 -11.53
C PRO A 88 6.69 -15.09 -10.49
N GLU A 89 7.74 -15.88 -10.74
CA GLU A 89 8.26 -16.87 -9.81
C GLU A 89 8.85 -16.27 -8.53
N LEU A 90 9.13 -14.97 -8.52
CA LEU A 90 9.58 -14.22 -7.34
C LEU A 90 8.43 -13.45 -6.67
N SER A 91 7.17 -13.79 -6.97
CA SER A 91 5.97 -13.08 -6.51
C SER A 91 5.98 -11.58 -6.84
N ASN A 92 6.66 -11.20 -7.91
CA ASN A 92 6.73 -9.82 -8.39
C ASN A 92 5.59 -9.54 -9.40
N GLY A 93 5.38 -8.25 -9.68
CA GLY A 93 4.36 -7.71 -10.55
C GLY A 93 4.02 -6.28 -10.15
N ALA A 94 3.13 -5.64 -10.89
CA ALA A 94 2.75 -4.26 -10.59
C ALA A 94 1.96 -4.17 -9.28
N LEU A 95 1.10 -5.14 -8.97
CA LEU A 95 0.33 -5.17 -7.72
C LEU A 95 1.26 -5.24 -6.50
N MET A 96 2.17 -6.22 -6.50
CA MET A 96 3.06 -6.46 -5.36
C MET A 96 4.10 -5.37 -5.18
N ASP A 97 4.64 -4.81 -6.27
CA ASP A 97 5.74 -3.84 -6.17
C ASP A 97 5.25 -2.39 -6.02
N ILE A 98 4.20 -2.01 -6.72
CA ILE A 98 3.67 -0.63 -6.77
C ILE A 98 2.26 -0.53 -6.18
N GLY A 99 1.37 -1.47 -6.49
CA GLY A 99 0.00 -1.47 -6.00
C GLY A 99 -0.09 -1.52 -4.47
N VAL A 100 0.87 -2.17 -3.83
CA VAL A 100 1.02 -2.22 -2.37
C VAL A 100 1.03 -0.83 -1.73
N TYR A 101 1.60 0.20 -2.39
CA TYR A 101 1.57 1.58 -1.91
C TYR A 101 0.17 2.23 -1.96
N CYS A 102 -0.79 1.62 -2.66
CA CYS A 102 -2.19 2.02 -2.61
C CYS A 102 -2.98 1.16 -1.61
N VAL A 103 -2.65 -0.13 -1.52
CA VAL A 103 -3.32 -1.10 -0.65
C VAL A 103 -3.02 -0.82 0.82
N HIS A 104 -1.75 -0.73 1.19
CA HIS A 104 -1.36 -0.58 2.59
C HIS A 104 -1.96 0.69 3.25
N PRO A 105 -1.86 1.90 2.66
CA PRO A 105 -2.53 3.07 3.20
C PRO A 105 -4.04 2.91 3.32
N LEU A 106 -4.69 2.24 2.36
CA LEU A 106 -6.12 2.01 2.40
C LEU A 106 -6.52 1.17 3.61
N VAL A 107 -5.88 -0.01 3.78
CA VAL A 107 -6.23 -0.91 4.88
C VAL A 107 -5.76 -0.37 6.24
N ARG A 108 -4.71 0.43 6.27
CA ARG A 108 -4.22 1.10 7.49
C ARG A 108 -5.18 2.19 7.99
N LEU A 109 -5.83 2.91 7.08
CA LEU A 109 -6.78 3.99 7.42
C LEU A 109 -8.21 3.47 7.65
N PHE A 110 -8.62 2.43 6.94
CA PHE A 110 -10.03 2.06 6.85
C PHE A 110 -10.32 0.58 7.12
N GLY A 111 -9.29 -0.24 7.37
CA GLY A 111 -9.43 -1.69 7.56
C GLY A 111 -9.73 -2.44 6.26
N MET A 112 -10.14 -3.69 6.39
CA MET A 112 -10.46 -4.56 5.25
C MET A 112 -11.81 -4.20 4.62
N PRO A 113 -11.90 -4.22 3.27
CA PRO A 113 -13.19 -4.07 2.58
C PRO A 113 -14.04 -5.34 2.68
N GLU A 114 -15.35 -5.21 2.45
CA GLU A 114 -16.28 -6.34 2.36
C GLU A 114 -16.10 -7.15 1.07
N LYS A 115 -15.70 -6.48 -0.02
CA LYS A 115 -15.53 -7.09 -1.34
C LYS A 115 -14.43 -6.40 -2.13
N ILE A 116 -13.70 -7.19 -2.91
CA ILE A 116 -12.64 -6.73 -3.82
C ILE A 116 -12.94 -7.28 -5.21
N GLU A 117 -12.90 -6.40 -6.21
CA GLU A 117 -12.94 -6.74 -7.62
C GLU A 117 -11.83 -5.99 -8.35
N GLY A 118 -11.30 -6.54 -9.42
CA GLY A 118 -10.22 -5.88 -10.14
C GLY A 118 -10.01 -6.39 -11.55
N ALA A 119 -9.19 -5.66 -12.30
CA ALA A 119 -8.72 -6.05 -13.62
C ALA A 119 -7.25 -5.67 -13.75
N SER A 120 -6.48 -6.51 -14.44
CA SER A 120 -5.07 -6.31 -14.68
C SER A 120 -4.71 -6.50 -16.15
N VAL A 121 -3.70 -5.79 -16.60
CA VAL A 121 -3.05 -6.00 -17.88
C VAL A 121 -1.82 -6.87 -17.64
N PHE A 122 -1.87 -8.10 -18.17
CA PHE A 122 -0.76 -9.04 -18.07
C PHE A 122 0.21 -8.86 -19.21
N LEU A 123 1.50 -9.02 -18.90
CA LEU A 123 2.57 -9.06 -19.88
C LEU A 123 2.74 -10.48 -20.43
N GLU A 124 3.56 -10.64 -21.47
CA GLU A 124 3.75 -11.91 -22.20
C GLU A 124 4.20 -13.08 -21.31
N ASN A 125 4.90 -12.79 -20.22
CA ASN A 125 5.36 -13.81 -19.25
C ASN A 125 4.37 -14.06 -18.11
N GLY A 126 3.15 -13.51 -18.17
CA GLY A 126 2.09 -13.69 -17.17
C GLY A 126 2.19 -12.80 -15.93
N VAL A 127 3.18 -11.89 -15.85
CA VAL A 127 3.25 -10.91 -14.75
C VAL A 127 2.30 -9.75 -15.05
N ASP A 128 1.65 -9.19 -14.01
CA ASP A 128 0.85 -7.99 -14.18
C ASP A 128 1.73 -6.74 -14.36
N GLY A 129 1.46 -5.97 -15.40
CA GLY A 129 2.13 -4.71 -15.70
C GLY A 129 1.42 -3.50 -15.10
N MET A 130 0.10 -3.57 -14.97
CA MET A 130 -0.77 -2.56 -14.36
C MET A 130 -2.10 -3.16 -13.97
N GLY A 131 -2.83 -2.49 -13.10
CA GLY A 131 -4.18 -2.90 -12.73
C GLY A 131 -4.99 -1.81 -12.05
N THR A 132 -6.29 -2.13 -11.90
CA THR A 132 -7.25 -1.33 -11.15
C THR A 132 -8.04 -2.27 -10.24
N ILE A 133 -8.23 -1.86 -8.99
CA ILE A 133 -9.01 -2.60 -8.00
C ILE A 133 -10.14 -1.71 -7.51
N LEU A 134 -11.35 -2.27 -7.44
CA LEU A 134 -12.49 -1.72 -6.75
C LEU A 134 -12.67 -2.47 -5.42
N ALA A 135 -12.59 -1.75 -4.31
CA ALA A 135 -12.83 -2.25 -2.97
C ALA A 135 -14.12 -1.64 -2.41
N GLN A 136 -15.06 -2.49 -1.98
CA GLN A 136 -16.35 -2.08 -1.44
C GLN A 136 -16.33 -2.13 0.08
N TYR A 137 -16.83 -1.08 0.70
CA TYR A 137 -16.99 -0.92 2.14
C TYR A 137 -18.45 -0.59 2.47
N PRO A 138 -18.92 -0.70 3.73
CA PRO A 138 -20.28 -0.33 4.10
C PRO A 138 -20.61 1.12 3.77
N GLY A 139 -21.33 1.35 2.67
CA GLY A 139 -21.82 2.67 2.24
C GLY A 139 -20.81 3.57 1.51
N TRP A 140 -19.64 3.04 1.10
CA TRP A 140 -18.63 3.74 0.30
C TRP A 140 -17.74 2.77 -0.46
N GLN A 141 -16.88 3.28 -1.32
CA GLN A 141 -15.97 2.47 -2.14
C GLN A 141 -14.59 3.10 -2.30
N ALA A 142 -13.59 2.26 -2.60
CA ALA A 142 -12.26 2.70 -2.98
C ALA A 142 -11.87 2.17 -4.35
N VAL A 143 -11.17 3.01 -5.13
CA VAL A 143 -10.54 2.62 -6.41
C VAL A 143 -9.04 2.76 -6.25
N LEU A 144 -8.31 1.67 -6.48
CA LEU A 144 -6.86 1.64 -6.49
C LEU A 144 -6.37 1.44 -7.93
N GLN A 145 -5.47 2.31 -8.38
CA GLN A 145 -4.88 2.21 -9.72
C GLN A 145 -3.36 2.20 -9.61
N TYR A 146 -2.73 1.21 -10.23
CA TYR A 146 -1.28 1.05 -10.17
C TYR A 146 -0.72 0.61 -11.52
N SER A 147 0.51 1.04 -11.84
CA SER A 147 1.17 0.69 -13.10
C SER A 147 2.68 0.79 -13.01
N LYS A 148 3.38 -0.19 -13.59
CA LYS A 148 4.84 -0.18 -13.84
C LYS A 148 5.17 0.08 -15.31
N ILE A 149 4.16 0.05 -16.18
CA ILE A 149 4.32 0.16 -17.64
C ILE A 149 3.81 1.48 -18.21
N THR A 150 3.22 2.33 -17.36
CA THR A 150 2.78 3.70 -17.69
C THR A 150 3.07 4.64 -16.54
N SER A 151 3.19 5.94 -16.82
CA SER A 151 3.22 7.01 -15.82
C SER A 151 1.85 7.67 -15.70
N GLY A 152 1.44 8.00 -14.48
CA GLY A 152 0.22 8.75 -14.18
C GLY A 152 0.56 10.03 -13.40
N TYR A 153 -0.21 11.09 -13.65
CA TYR A 153 0.00 12.41 -13.03
C TYR A 153 -1.20 12.90 -12.22
N THR A 154 -2.24 12.06 -12.11
CA THR A 154 -3.43 12.40 -11.31
C THR A 154 -3.15 12.16 -9.84
N GLU A 155 -3.48 13.14 -8.99
CA GLU A 155 -3.38 13.04 -7.53
C GLU A 155 -4.33 11.96 -6.98
N SER A 156 -3.98 11.41 -5.83
CA SER A 156 -4.88 10.55 -5.03
C SER A 156 -5.89 11.41 -4.29
N GLU A 157 -7.07 10.85 -3.94
CA GLU A 157 -8.14 11.62 -3.31
C GLU A 157 -8.93 10.80 -2.31
N VAL A 158 -9.35 11.45 -1.22
CA VAL A 158 -10.36 10.95 -0.28
C VAL A 158 -11.53 11.91 -0.28
N GLN A 159 -12.74 11.42 -0.52
CA GLN A 159 -13.98 12.22 -0.58
C GLN A 159 -14.92 11.85 0.56
N GLY A 160 -15.39 12.86 1.26
CA GLY A 160 -16.39 12.73 2.31
C GLY A 160 -17.55 13.72 2.13
N GLU A 161 -18.56 13.63 2.98
CA GLU A 161 -19.76 14.47 2.89
C GLU A 161 -19.48 15.95 3.20
N ASN A 162 -18.39 16.25 3.93
CA ASN A 162 -18.02 17.61 4.33
C ASN A 162 -16.90 18.22 3.47
N GLY A 163 -16.28 17.44 2.60
CA GLY A 163 -15.19 17.90 1.76
C GLY A 163 -14.38 16.77 1.14
N SER A 164 -13.31 17.11 0.43
CA SER A 164 -12.35 16.16 -0.12
C SER A 164 -10.91 16.57 0.18
N MET A 165 -10.04 15.57 0.23
CA MET A 165 -8.60 15.72 0.42
C MET A 165 -7.90 15.19 -0.82
N GLN A 166 -7.19 16.08 -1.52
CA GLN A 166 -6.24 15.70 -2.57
C GLN A 166 -4.87 15.43 -1.95
N ILE A 167 -4.22 14.37 -2.41
CA ILE A 167 -2.91 13.88 -1.95
C ILE A 167 -2.01 13.82 -3.17
N ASP A 168 -0.93 14.58 -3.19
CA ASP A 168 -0.04 14.71 -4.34
C ASP A 168 0.57 13.37 -4.78
N ARG A 169 1.06 12.56 -3.81
CA ARG A 169 1.61 11.22 -4.04
C ARG A 169 1.36 10.33 -2.83
N ILE A 170 0.59 9.28 -2.99
CA ILE A 170 0.30 8.37 -1.87
C ILE A 170 1.55 7.62 -1.36
N ALA A 171 2.52 7.35 -2.23
CA ALA A 171 3.77 6.67 -1.87
C ALA A 171 4.84 7.59 -1.26
N ASP A 172 4.68 8.92 -1.37
CA ASP A 172 5.63 9.93 -0.86
C ASP A 172 4.92 11.29 -0.74
N THR A 173 3.96 11.41 0.17
CA THR A 173 3.10 12.59 0.31
C THR A 173 3.89 13.78 0.84
N ARG A 174 3.94 14.87 0.08
CA ARG A 174 4.58 16.14 0.43
C ARG A 174 3.59 17.30 0.53
N LYS A 175 2.40 17.11 0.00
CA LYS A 175 1.32 18.10 0.02
C LYS A 175 -0.02 17.40 0.10
N ILE A 176 -0.89 17.88 0.97
CA ILE A 176 -2.31 17.61 0.92
C ILE A 176 -3.08 18.91 0.74
N THR A 177 -4.18 18.85 0.00
CA THR A 177 -5.09 19.97 -0.17
C THR A 177 -6.48 19.55 0.25
N ILE A 178 -7.07 20.25 1.22
CA ILE A 178 -8.40 19.97 1.73
C ILE A 178 -9.37 21.02 1.17
N HIS A 179 -10.40 20.55 0.50
CA HIS A 179 -11.49 21.35 -0.02
C HIS A 179 -12.73 21.09 0.82
N GLU A 180 -13.09 21.99 1.69
CA GLU A 180 -14.31 21.89 2.51
C GLU A 180 -15.55 22.33 1.73
N ARG A 181 -16.68 21.71 2.00
CA ARG A 181 -17.96 22.07 1.38
C ARG A 181 -18.39 23.54 1.65
N THR A 182 -17.83 24.15 2.68
CA THR A 182 -17.98 25.58 3.00
C THR A 182 -17.30 26.51 1.99
N GLY A 183 -16.50 25.99 1.07
CA GLY A 183 -15.68 26.74 0.13
C GLY A 183 -14.27 27.04 0.65
N ARG A 184 -13.96 26.68 1.89
CA ARG A 184 -12.61 26.80 2.44
C ARG A 184 -11.67 25.82 1.74
N ARG A 185 -10.48 26.28 1.39
CA ARG A 185 -9.38 25.48 0.84
C ARG A 185 -8.14 25.66 1.69
N ASP A 186 -7.63 24.56 2.21
CA ASP A 186 -6.37 24.53 2.98
C ASP A 186 -5.35 23.70 2.23
N VAL A 187 -4.13 24.24 2.09
CA VAL A 187 -2.97 23.56 1.52
C VAL A 187 -1.97 23.30 2.65
N ILE A 188 -1.69 22.05 2.91
CA ILE A 188 -0.73 21.64 3.94
C ILE A 188 0.50 21.09 3.23
N LEU A 189 1.60 21.83 3.34
CA LEU A 189 2.92 21.38 2.89
C LEU A 189 3.58 20.62 4.02
N ILE A 190 4.18 19.49 3.70
CA ILE A 190 4.75 18.55 4.67
C ILE A 190 6.28 18.60 4.55
N PRO A 191 6.95 19.29 5.47
CA PRO A 191 8.40 19.25 5.52
C PRO A 191 8.86 17.85 5.96
N LYS A 192 9.81 17.28 5.25
CA LYS A 192 10.40 15.99 5.59
C LYS A 192 11.83 15.84 5.07
N GLU A 193 12.51 14.85 5.63
CA GLU A 193 13.87 14.51 5.23
C GLU A 193 13.93 14.17 3.74
N GLU A 194 15.06 14.45 3.11
CA GLU A 194 15.29 14.12 1.71
C GLU A 194 15.21 12.60 1.48
N ASN A 195 15.85 11.82 2.35
CA ASN A 195 15.71 10.38 2.39
C ASN A 195 14.61 9.97 3.37
N ASN A 196 13.42 9.67 2.89
CA ASN A 196 12.28 9.30 3.73
C ASN A 196 12.36 7.91 4.36
N MET A 197 13.33 7.06 3.99
CA MET A 197 13.58 5.77 4.67
C MET A 197 14.02 5.97 6.14
N VAL A 198 14.50 7.16 6.50
CA VAL A 198 14.86 7.48 7.88
C VAL A 198 13.69 7.31 8.86
N TYR A 199 12.46 7.53 8.41
CA TYR A 199 11.28 7.43 9.29
C TYR A 199 10.95 5.98 9.67
N GLU A 200 11.03 5.03 8.73
CA GLU A 200 10.81 3.61 9.02
C GLU A 200 11.91 3.05 9.92
N ILE A 201 13.16 3.46 9.71
CA ILE A 201 14.29 3.04 10.55
C ILE A 201 14.14 3.59 11.98
N ARG A 202 13.77 4.88 12.12
CA ARG A 202 13.51 5.49 13.44
C ARG A 202 12.38 4.78 14.18
N GLU A 203 11.29 4.44 13.47
CA GLU A 203 10.17 3.74 14.06
C GLU A 203 10.53 2.31 14.45
N TRP A 204 11.27 1.58 13.62
CA TRP A 204 11.76 0.26 13.92
C TRP A 204 12.66 0.24 15.17
N LEU A 205 13.61 1.17 15.28
CA LEU A 205 14.45 1.33 16.47
C LEU A 205 13.61 1.64 17.71
N ARG A 206 12.64 2.54 17.59
CA ARG A 206 11.71 2.87 18.69
C ARG A 206 10.95 1.63 19.19
N LEU A 207 10.48 0.78 18.29
CA LEU A 207 9.79 -0.47 18.67
C LEU A 207 10.72 -1.47 19.37
N ILE A 208 11.99 -1.51 18.98
CA ILE A 208 13.00 -2.36 19.64
C ILE A 208 13.25 -1.87 21.07
N GLU A 209 13.33 -0.55 21.27
CA GLU A 209 13.61 0.07 22.57
C GLU A 209 12.44 0.01 23.55
N ASN A 210 11.17 0.06 23.07
CA ASN A 210 9.98 0.22 23.90
C ASN A 210 9.19 -1.06 24.17
N SER A 211 9.71 -2.22 23.79
CA SER A 211 9.07 -3.54 23.96
C SER A 211 7.80 -3.81 23.14
N GLN A 212 7.40 -5.10 23.03
CA GLN A 212 6.31 -5.61 22.19
C GLN A 212 4.88 -5.22 22.65
N GLU A 213 4.71 -4.54 23.76
CA GLU A 213 3.39 -4.11 24.28
C GLU A 213 2.93 -2.75 23.72
N ASP A 214 3.73 -2.13 22.84
CA ASP A 214 3.42 -0.84 22.22
C ASP A 214 2.17 -0.97 21.33
N GLU A 215 1.15 -0.15 21.57
CA GLU A 215 -0.09 -0.11 20.77
C GLU A 215 0.18 0.12 19.28
N LYS A 216 1.20 0.91 18.95
CA LYS A 216 1.59 1.14 17.54
C LYS A 216 2.14 -0.10 16.87
N SER A 217 2.84 -0.98 17.60
CA SER A 217 3.29 -2.27 17.08
C SER A 217 2.10 -3.10 16.56
N LYS A 218 1.05 -3.20 17.36
CA LYS A 218 -0.19 -3.92 16.99
C LYS A 218 -0.85 -3.32 15.75
N ILE A 219 -0.89 -1.99 15.66
CA ILE A 219 -1.45 -1.29 14.50
C ILE A 219 -0.66 -1.60 13.22
N TYR A 220 0.67 -1.63 13.29
CA TYR A 220 1.51 -1.96 12.13
C TYR A 220 1.38 -3.43 11.74
N GLU A 221 1.35 -4.32 12.72
CA GLU A 221 1.12 -5.75 12.49
C GLU A 221 -0.25 -6.01 11.85
N GLU A 222 -1.30 -5.38 12.34
CA GLU A 222 -2.64 -5.47 11.77
C GLU A 222 -2.65 -4.95 10.33
N ALA A 223 -2.06 -3.78 10.08
CA ALA A 223 -2.01 -3.17 8.75
C ALA A 223 -1.28 -4.08 7.74
N SER A 224 -0.10 -4.62 8.08
CA SER A 224 0.62 -5.57 7.22
C SER A 224 -0.16 -6.87 7.02
N GLY A 225 -0.90 -7.34 8.05
CA GLY A 225 -1.79 -8.50 7.92
C GLY A 225 -2.93 -8.27 6.95
N ASN A 226 -3.62 -7.15 7.10
CA ASN A 226 -4.70 -6.73 6.23
C ASN A 226 -4.20 -6.49 4.80
N GLU A 227 -3.03 -5.89 4.63
CA GLU A 227 -2.38 -5.73 3.32
C GLU A 227 -2.20 -7.07 2.62
N MET A 228 -1.56 -8.03 3.28
CA MET A 228 -1.30 -9.34 2.68
C MET A 228 -2.59 -10.11 2.36
N GLN A 229 -3.60 -10.03 3.23
CA GLN A 229 -4.92 -10.61 2.95
C GLN A 229 -5.60 -9.94 1.75
N PHE A 230 -5.52 -8.61 1.66
CA PHE A 230 -6.02 -7.85 0.52
C PHE A 230 -5.33 -8.26 -0.78
N LEU A 231 -3.99 -8.34 -0.76
CA LEU A 231 -3.19 -8.74 -1.92
C LEU A 231 -3.52 -10.17 -2.37
N ASP A 232 -3.72 -11.11 -1.44
CA ASP A 232 -4.12 -12.49 -1.76
C ASP A 232 -5.51 -12.54 -2.40
N LEU A 233 -6.47 -11.77 -1.88
CA LEU A 233 -7.81 -11.66 -2.48
C LEU A 233 -7.75 -11.01 -3.87
N ALA A 234 -6.93 -9.99 -4.05
CA ALA A 234 -6.77 -9.29 -5.32
C ALA A 234 -6.06 -10.12 -6.40
N LYS A 235 -5.19 -11.07 -6.01
CA LYS A 235 -4.57 -12.03 -6.93
C LYS A 235 -5.52 -13.14 -7.37
N GLY A 236 -6.58 -13.43 -6.60
CA GLY A 236 -7.47 -14.55 -6.84
C GLY A 236 -6.86 -15.92 -6.53
N LYS A 237 -7.65 -16.99 -6.72
CA LYS A 237 -7.25 -18.35 -6.36
C LYS A 237 -6.05 -18.90 -7.14
N ASP A 238 -5.76 -18.32 -8.31
CA ASP A 238 -4.71 -18.78 -9.22
C ASP A 238 -3.42 -17.95 -9.08
N GLY A 239 -3.35 -17.07 -8.07
CA GLY A 239 -2.18 -16.21 -7.84
C GLY A 239 -2.05 -15.04 -8.84
N ASN A 240 -2.96 -14.93 -9.78
CA ASN A 240 -3.06 -13.81 -10.71
C ASN A 240 -4.07 -12.78 -10.21
N PRO A 241 -3.86 -11.47 -10.43
CA PRO A 241 -4.85 -10.44 -10.10
C PRO A 241 -6.21 -10.78 -10.71
N VAL A 242 -7.27 -10.58 -9.91
CA VAL A 242 -8.64 -10.96 -10.31
C VAL A 242 -8.98 -10.30 -11.63
N SER A 243 -9.07 -11.09 -12.70
CA SER A 243 -9.63 -10.63 -13.96
C SER A 243 -11.14 -10.53 -13.77
N GLY A 244 -11.66 -9.33 -13.62
CA GLY A 244 -13.10 -9.09 -13.76
C GLY A 244 -13.55 -9.69 -15.07
N ARG A 245 -14.67 -10.44 -15.07
CA ARG A 245 -15.25 -10.95 -16.30
C ARG A 245 -15.42 -9.78 -17.25
N CYS A 246 -14.67 -9.78 -18.33
CA CYS A 246 -14.89 -8.87 -19.43
C CYS A 246 -16.27 -9.25 -20.01
N PHE A 247 -17.30 -8.47 -19.72
CA PHE A 247 -18.53 -8.53 -20.48
C PHE A 247 -18.23 -7.90 -21.84
N LEU A 248 -17.72 -8.71 -22.77
CA LEU A 248 -17.87 -8.43 -24.19
C LEU A 248 -19.30 -8.86 -24.52
N GLY A 249 -20.22 -7.89 -24.52
CA GLY A 249 -21.50 -7.97 -25.18
C GLY A 249 -21.37 -7.56 -26.63
#